data_24719f250a586b73077a7ef84363bf7f
#
_entry.id   24719f250a586b73077a7ef84363bf7f
#
_cell.length_a   1.000
_cell.length_b   1.000
_cell.length_c   1.000
_cell.angle_alpha   90.00
_cell.angle_beta   90.00
_cell.angle_gamma   90.00
#
_symmetry.space_group_name_H-M   'P 1'
#
loop_
_entity.id
_entity.type
_entity.pdbx_description
1 polymer ?
#
loop_
_entity_poly.entity_id
_entity_poly.type
_entity_poly.pdbx_seq_one_letter_code
_entity_poly.pdbx_strand_id
1 'polypeptide(L)'
;MDNEIKTWLFDILNAIMEVDTFFSGQPKVFDHFKHDLKTKRAVERNLEIIGEALSRITKRDSAINITDARKIIDTRNRIIHGYDLVSDEIIWSIVVRHLPILQQEVSVLLNE
;
A
#
# COMPACT_ATOMS: atom_id res chain seq x y z
N MET A 1 19.35 -11.68 -2.67
CA MET A 1 18.56 -10.44 -2.92
C MET A 1 19.30 -9.25 -2.35
N ASP A 2 19.23 -8.15 -3.06
CA ASP A 2 19.82 -6.87 -2.68
C ASP A 2 19.27 -6.40 -1.33
N ASN A 3 20.16 -5.92 -0.44
CA ASN A 3 19.75 -5.52 0.91
C ASN A 3 18.83 -4.30 0.93
N GLU A 4 19.00 -3.37 -0.03
CA GLU A 4 18.09 -2.23 -0.12
C GLU A 4 16.70 -2.68 -0.53
N ILE A 5 16.60 -3.60 -1.47
CA ILE A 5 15.30 -4.15 -1.88
C ILE A 5 14.63 -4.86 -0.70
N LYS A 6 15.39 -5.63 0.09
CA LYS A 6 14.83 -6.25 1.30
C LYS A 6 14.28 -5.21 2.26
N THR A 7 14.99 -4.11 2.46
CA THR A 7 14.53 -3.03 3.34
C THR A 7 13.21 -2.46 2.83
N TRP A 8 13.11 -2.20 1.54
CA TRP A 8 11.87 -1.66 0.96
C TRP A 8 10.73 -2.67 1.04
N LEU A 9 11.00 -3.97 0.88
CA LEU A 9 9.98 -5.01 1.04
C LEU A 9 9.47 -5.05 2.49
N PHE A 10 10.37 -4.93 3.48
CA PHE A 10 9.97 -4.85 4.88
C PHE A 10 9.16 -3.58 5.18
N ASP A 11 9.53 -2.44 4.57
CA ASP A 11 8.75 -1.22 4.71
C ASP A 11 7.33 -1.41 4.22
N ILE A 12 7.16 -2.10 3.08
CA ILE A 12 5.84 -2.41 2.54
C ILE A 12 5.06 -3.30 3.52
N LEU A 13 5.69 -4.37 3.98
CA LEU A 13 5.04 -5.32 4.89
C LEU A 13 4.59 -4.62 6.17
N ASN A 14 5.46 -3.82 6.77
CA ASN A 14 5.15 -3.08 7.99
C ASN A 14 4.00 -2.09 7.77
N ALA A 15 3.99 -1.40 6.64
CA ALA A 15 2.90 -0.46 6.33
C ALA A 15 1.57 -1.17 6.15
N ILE A 16 1.56 -2.34 5.49
CA ILE A 16 0.33 -3.13 5.33
C ILE A 16 -0.18 -3.58 6.70
N MET A 17 0.71 -4.08 7.55
CA MET A 17 0.35 -4.54 8.89
C MET A 17 -0.21 -3.40 9.74
N GLU A 18 0.36 -2.20 9.59
CA GLU A 18 -0.13 -1.02 10.29
C GLU A 18 -1.55 -0.65 9.81
N VAL A 19 -1.80 -0.69 8.50
CA VAL A 19 -3.16 -0.47 7.96
C VAL A 19 -4.14 -1.46 8.57
N ASP A 20 -3.75 -2.74 8.70
CA ASP A 20 -4.62 -3.74 9.30
C ASP A 20 -4.99 -3.39 10.75
N THR A 21 -4.06 -2.76 11.49
CA THR A 21 -4.36 -2.37 12.88
C THR A 21 -5.44 -1.30 12.96
N PHE A 22 -5.62 -0.47 11.92
CA PHE A 22 -6.65 0.56 11.92
C PHE A 22 -8.06 -0.03 11.91
N PHE A 23 -8.18 -1.28 11.46
CA PHE A 23 -9.47 -1.98 11.39
C PHE A 23 -9.59 -3.08 12.45
N SER A 24 -8.65 -3.13 13.39
CA SER A 24 -8.61 -4.16 14.42
C SER A 24 -9.88 -4.11 15.27
N GLY A 25 -10.51 -5.26 15.45
CA GLY A 25 -11.75 -5.35 16.24
C GLY A 25 -12.99 -4.78 15.55
N GLN A 26 -12.87 -4.36 14.30
CA GLN A 26 -13.98 -3.79 13.53
C GLN A 26 -14.05 -4.44 12.17
N PRO A 27 -15.26 -4.67 11.64
CA PRO A 27 -15.37 -5.13 10.25
C PRO A 27 -14.91 -4.05 9.28
N LYS A 28 -14.32 -4.46 8.16
CA LYS A 28 -13.95 -3.53 7.09
C LYS A 28 -15.21 -3.16 6.33
N VAL A 29 -15.81 -2.03 6.67
CA VAL A 29 -17.04 -1.54 6.05
C VAL A 29 -16.76 -0.19 5.40
N PHE A 30 -17.03 -0.09 4.10
CA PHE A 30 -16.72 1.12 3.33
C PHE A 30 -17.41 2.35 3.91
N ASP A 31 -18.67 2.24 4.31
CA ASP A 31 -19.41 3.38 4.85
C ASP A 31 -18.75 3.96 6.10
N HIS A 32 -18.21 3.11 6.96
CA HIS A 32 -17.47 3.56 8.14
C HIS A 32 -16.17 4.27 7.74
N PHE A 33 -15.43 3.67 6.82
CA PHE A 33 -14.18 4.25 6.31
C PHE A 33 -14.43 5.64 5.70
N LYS A 34 -15.46 5.75 4.88
CA LYS A 34 -15.80 6.98 4.18
C LYS A 34 -16.03 8.15 5.15
N HIS A 35 -16.57 7.88 6.33
CA HIS A 35 -16.89 8.89 7.34
C HIS A 35 -15.85 9.03 8.44
N ASP A 36 -14.71 8.32 8.34
CA ASP A 36 -13.65 8.34 9.34
C ASP A 36 -12.42 9.03 8.78
N LEU A 37 -12.38 10.36 8.91
CA LEU A 37 -11.29 11.17 8.35
C LEU A 37 -9.93 10.77 8.90
N LYS A 38 -9.84 10.47 10.20
CA LYS A 38 -8.58 10.09 10.82
C LYS A 38 -8.02 8.81 10.21
N THR A 39 -8.85 7.79 10.07
CA THR A 39 -8.44 6.52 9.46
C THR A 39 -8.08 6.72 7.99
N LYS A 40 -8.86 7.54 7.25
CA LYS A 40 -8.54 7.83 5.85
C LYS A 40 -7.16 8.45 5.72
N ARG A 41 -6.82 9.43 6.53
CA ARG A 41 -5.50 10.08 6.47
C ARG A 41 -4.38 9.11 6.84
N ALA A 42 -4.61 8.26 7.83
CA ALA A 42 -3.63 7.24 8.23
C ALA A 42 -3.40 6.22 7.12
N VAL A 43 -4.46 5.79 6.44
CA VAL A 43 -4.36 4.88 5.29
C VAL A 43 -3.61 5.56 4.14
N GLU A 44 -3.96 6.79 3.80
CA GLU A 44 -3.27 7.55 2.75
C GLU A 44 -1.77 7.63 3.03
N ARG A 45 -1.39 7.92 4.27
CA ARG A 45 0.04 7.99 4.64
C ARG A 45 0.74 6.67 4.41
N ASN A 46 0.11 5.56 4.78
CA ASN A 46 0.69 4.24 4.56
C ASN A 46 0.77 3.87 3.08
N LEU A 47 -0.21 4.29 2.27
CA LEU A 47 -0.15 4.09 0.82
C LEU A 47 0.99 4.90 0.19
N GLU A 48 1.30 6.09 0.72
CA GLU A 48 2.47 6.83 0.28
C GLU A 48 3.76 6.03 0.52
N ILE A 49 3.89 5.45 1.71
CA ILE A 49 5.06 4.64 2.07
C ILE A 49 5.18 3.43 1.13
N ILE A 50 4.07 2.72 0.94
CA ILE A 50 4.04 1.53 0.08
C ILE A 50 4.38 1.89 -1.37
N GLY A 51 3.75 2.93 -1.90
CA GLY A 51 3.98 3.35 -3.29
C GLY A 51 5.42 3.81 -3.52
N GLU A 52 6.01 4.52 -2.56
CA GLU A 52 7.41 4.94 -2.66
C GLU A 52 8.35 3.73 -2.68
N ALA A 53 8.13 2.77 -1.79
CA ALA A 53 8.94 1.56 -1.75
C ALA A 53 8.81 0.75 -3.05
N LEU A 54 7.58 0.58 -3.56
CA LEU A 54 7.35 -0.10 -4.83
C LEU A 54 8.06 0.60 -5.99
N SER A 55 8.01 1.91 -6.04
CA SER A 55 8.68 2.70 -7.08
C SER A 55 10.19 2.47 -7.04
N ARG A 56 10.78 2.46 -5.87
CA ARG A 56 12.22 2.21 -5.70
C ARG A 56 12.60 0.80 -6.13
N ILE A 57 11.81 -0.19 -5.75
CA ILE A 57 12.06 -1.59 -6.12
C ILE A 57 12.03 -1.74 -7.63
N THR A 58 11.00 -1.22 -8.31
CA THR A 58 10.88 -1.38 -9.75
C THR A 58 11.98 -0.68 -10.51
N LYS A 59 12.47 0.44 -10.00
CA LYS A 59 13.60 1.15 -10.61
C LYS A 59 14.92 0.43 -10.39
N ARG A 60 15.09 -0.21 -9.24
CA ARG A 60 16.32 -0.92 -8.88
C ARG A 60 16.44 -2.26 -9.61
N ASP A 61 15.35 -2.99 -9.76
CA ASP A 61 15.33 -4.30 -10.40
C ASP A 61 13.99 -4.53 -11.09
N SER A 62 13.95 -4.25 -12.38
CA SER A 62 12.74 -4.39 -13.18
C SER A 62 12.31 -5.84 -13.39
N ALA A 63 13.17 -6.81 -13.03
CA ALA A 63 12.82 -8.22 -13.13
C ALA A 63 11.91 -8.67 -11.99
N ILE A 64 11.87 -7.91 -10.89
CA ILE A 64 10.94 -8.21 -9.78
C ILE A 64 9.54 -7.82 -10.22
N ASN A 65 8.66 -8.82 -10.29
CA ASN A 65 7.31 -8.65 -10.77
C ASN A 65 6.33 -8.65 -9.60
N ILE A 66 5.66 -7.51 -9.41
CA ILE A 66 4.68 -7.35 -8.33
C ILE A 66 3.34 -6.96 -8.97
N THR A 67 2.31 -7.73 -8.68
CA THR A 67 0.96 -7.51 -9.22
C THR A 67 0.44 -6.14 -8.77
N ASP A 68 -0.12 -5.39 -9.71
CA ASP A 68 -0.74 -4.08 -9.45
C ASP A 68 0.21 -3.01 -8.89
N ALA A 69 1.53 -3.21 -8.98
CA ALA A 69 2.50 -2.23 -8.50
C ALA A 69 2.24 -0.85 -9.12
N ARG A 70 1.99 -0.80 -10.43
CA ARG A 70 1.75 0.45 -11.13
C ARG A 70 0.52 1.18 -10.60
N LYS A 71 -0.54 0.46 -10.33
CA LYS A 71 -1.77 1.04 -9.81
C LYS A 71 -1.56 1.68 -8.44
N ILE A 72 -0.81 1.01 -7.57
CA ILE A 72 -0.52 1.53 -6.23
C ILE A 72 0.42 2.74 -6.32
N ILE A 73 1.44 2.69 -7.18
CA ILE A 73 2.35 3.81 -7.40
C ILE A 73 1.59 5.04 -7.92
N ASP A 74 0.70 4.84 -8.88
CA ASP A 74 -0.09 5.94 -9.44
C ASP A 74 -1.01 6.56 -8.39
N THR A 75 -1.60 5.73 -7.53
CA THR A 75 -2.44 6.22 -6.43
C THR A 75 -1.61 7.06 -5.45
N ARG A 76 -0.43 6.56 -5.08
CA ARG A 76 0.51 7.30 -4.22
C ARG A 76 0.84 8.67 -4.82
N ASN A 77 1.11 8.72 -6.13
CA ASN A 77 1.45 9.98 -6.81
C ASN A 77 0.30 10.98 -6.72
N ARG A 78 -0.93 10.51 -6.85
CA ARG A 78 -2.11 11.37 -6.71
C ARG A 78 -2.25 11.90 -5.28
N ILE A 79 -2.01 11.06 -4.30
CA ILE A 79 -2.11 11.46 -2.88
C ILE A 79 -1.10 12.57 -2.57
N ILE A 80 0.17 12.40 -2.96
CA ILE A 80 1.21 13.36 -2.60
C ILE A 80 1.10 14.68 -3.37
N HIS A 81 0.47 14.69 -4.53
CA HIS A 81 0.25 15.93 -5.26
C HIS A 81 -0.91 16.74 -4.72
N GLY A 82 -1.63 16.22 -3.70
CA GLY A 82 -2.69 16.95 -3.02
C GLY A 82 -3.89 17.26 -3.87
N TYR A 83 -4.08 16.54 -4.96
CA TYR A 83 -5.24 16.73 -5.81
C TYR A 83 -6.44 15.98 -5.25
N ASP A 84 -7.61 16.59 -5.31
CA ASP A 84 -8.87 15.94 -4.94
C ASP A 84 -9.29 14.88 -5.96
N LEU A 85 -8.32 14.16 -6.51
CA LEU A 85 -8.53 13.20 -7.59
C LEU A 85 -8.55 11.76 -7.10
N VAL A 86 -8.22 11.53 -5.82
CA VAL A 86 -8.24 10.18 -5.26
C VAL A 86 -9.53 10.03 -4.48
N SER A 87 -10.44 9.25 -5.04
CA SER A 87 -11.71 8.99 -4.37
C SER A 87 -11.54 7.99 -3.23
N ASP A 88 -12.47 8.06 -2.27
CA ASP A 88 -12.49 7.08 -1.18
C ASP A 88 -12.65 5.65 -1.71
N GLU A 89 -13.38 5.48 -2.82
CA GLU A 89 -13.59 4.18 -3.46
C GLU A 89 -12.28 3.60 -3.98
N ILE A 90 -11.42 4.43 -4.59
CA ILE A 90 -10.12 3.98 -5.09
C ILE A 90 -9.23 3.52 -3.94
N ILE A 91 -9.12 4.34 -2.89
CA ILE A 91 -8.32 4.00 -1.72
C ILE A 91 -8.85 2.72 -1.06
N TRP A 92 -10.16 2.63 -0.90
CA TRP A 92 -10.78 1.45 -0.30
C TRP A 92 -10.54 0.19 -1.12
N SER A 93 -10.62 0.28 -2.45
CA SER A 93 -10.32 -0.83 -3.34
C SER A 93 -8.89 -1.34 -3.13
N ILE A 94 -7.93 -0.43 -2.97
CA ILE A 94 -6.55 -0.84 -2.71
C ILE A 94 -6.46 -1.57 -1.37
N VAL A 95 -7.07 -1.04 -0.32
CA VAL A 95 -7.03 -1.65 1.01
C VAL A 95 -7.60 -3.07 1.00
N VAL A 96 -8.76 -3.27 0.38
CA VAL A 96 -9.47 -4.55 0.49
C VAL A 96 -9.08 -5.56 -0.58
N ARG A 97 -8.61 -5.12 -1.76
CA ARG A 97 -8.31 -6.01 -2.89
C ARG A 97 -6.82 -6.18 -3.14
N HIS A 98 -6.06 -5.09 -3.05
CA HIS A 98 -4.67 -5.12 -3.51
C HIS A 98 -3.67 -5.35 -2.39
N LEU A 99 -3.89 -4.80 -1.20
CA LEU A 99 -2.96 -4.98 -0.09
C LEU A 99 -2.84 -6.45 0.35
N PRO A 100 -3.92 -7.26 0.41
CA PRO A 100 -3.77 -8.68 0.76
C PRO A 100 -2.90 -9.45 -0.25
N ILE A 101 -3.06 -9.16 -1.54
CA ILE A 101 -2.24 -9.78 -2.58
C ILE A 101 -0.79 -9.34 -2.45
N LEU A 102 -0.57 -8.05 -2.27
CA LEU A 102 0.76 -7.48 -2.10
C LEU A 102 1.47 -8.07 -0.88
N GLN A 103 0.76 -8.21 0.23
CA GLN A 103 1.32 -8.80 1.45
C GLN A 103 1.83 -10.21 1.19
N GLN A 104 1.05 -11.01 0.48
CA GLN A 104 1.43 -12.37 0.13
C GLN A 104 2.65 -12.40 -0.78
N GLU A 105 2.66 -11.56 -1.82
CA GLU A 105 3.78 -11.52 -2.76
C GLU A 105 5.07 -11.05 -2.10
N VAL A 106 4.99 -10.04 -1.25
CA VAL A 106 6.14 -9.52 -0.51
C VAL A 106 6.68 -10.59 0.44
N SER A 107 5.80 -11.30 1.13
CA SER A 107 6.21 -12.37 2.05
C SER A 107 6.94 -13.49 1.31
N VAL A 108 6.47 -13.86 0.12
CA VAL A 108 7.15 -14.87 -0.71
C VAL A 108 8.55 -14.38 -1.13
N LEU A 109 8.65 -13.14 -1.58
CA LEU A 109 9.93 -12.56 -1.99
C LEU A 109 10.94 -12.52 -0.84
N LEU A 110 10.49 -12.21 0.36
CA LEU A 110 11.34 -12.13 1.54
C LEU A 110 11.82 -13.52 2.01
N ASN A 111 11.10 -14.58 1.65
CA ASN A 111 11.44 -15.96 2.02
C ASN A 111 12.32 -16.67 0.97
N GLU A 112 12.65 -16.00 -0.12
CA GLU A 112 13.55 -16.57 -1.13
C GLU A 112 15.02 -16.47 -0.75
#